data_164ad0a528138eb12fc60f1bb595e022
#
_entry.id   164ad0a528138eb12fc60f1bb595e022
#
_cell.length_a   1.000
_cell.length_b   1.000
_cell.length_c   1.000
_cell.angle_alpha   90.00
_cell.angle_beta   90.00
_cell.angle_gamma   90.00
#
_symmetry.space_group_name_H-M   'P 1'
#
loop_
_entity.id
_entity.type
_entity.pdbx_description
1 polymer ?
#
loop_
_entity_poly.entity_id
_entity_poly.type
_entity_poly.pdbx_seq_one_letter_code
_entity_poly.pdbx_strand_id
1 'polypeptide(L)'
;MISAPVLVGALTVSAMGYAPSAGATTIHQSTASVAARVVPKIVKVKFVGKYSGTIAMLWSSTGVKATAVTGTGTGTYLGASKLSGTGSAPASNTCDPLTGTGTLIGAGSKLVLKIIAPATSQACAAGQAAPTSVSVKGTAKVLSGTGKYKGVFGVLKFTGSFSIKSTTAGSSETDAFSAALSGVLSIKK
;
A
#
# COMPACT_ATOMS: atom_id res chain seq x y z
N MET A 1 7.86 15.59 33.40
CA MET A 1 7.72 17.07 33.55
C MET A 1 9.00 17.70 33.05
N ILE A 2 9.05 18.14 31.81
CA ILE A 2 10.10 19.05 31.31
C ILE A 2 9.40 19.98 30.33
N SER A 3 9.29 21.24 30.72
CA SER A 3 8.65 22.34 30.00
C SER A 3 9.71 23.04 29.15
N ALA A 4 9.43 23.31 27.87
CA ALA A 4 10.27 24.13 27.01
C ALA A 4 9.60 25.48 26.73
N PRO A 5 10.33 26.61 26.78
CA PRO A 5 9.75 27.95 26.61
C PRO A 5 9.63 28.37 25.15
N VAL A 6 8.54 29.03 24.85
CA VAL A 6 8.26 29.74 23.60
C VAL A 6 8.97 31.08 23.61
N LEU A 7 9.80 31.36 22.61
CA LEU A 7 10.43 32.67 22.38
C LEU A 7 9.61 33.44 21.33
N VAL A 8 8.95 34.52 21.80
CA VAL A 8 8.29 35.50 20.94
C VAL A 8 9.27 36.64 20.68
N GLY A 9 9.71 36.79 19.43
CA GLY A 9 10.54 37.89 18.98
C GLY A 9 9.69 38.97 18.31
N ALA A 10 9.55 40.13 18.95
CA ALA A 10 8.93 41.32 18.37
C ALA A 10 9.95 42.11 17.55
N LEU A 11 9.69 42.32 16.27
CA LEU A 11 10.45 43.21 15.39
C LEU A 11 9.74 44.57 15.31
N THR A 12 10.35 45.59 15.89
CA THR A 12 9.97 47.00 15.75
C THR A 12 10.55 47.54 14.45
N VAL A 13 9.71 48.05 13.57
CA VAL A 13 10.11 48.80 12.35
C VAL A 13 10.06 50.30 12.64
N SER A 14 11.22 50.96 12.62
CA SER A 14 11.35 52.40 12.71
C SER A 14 11.09 53.04 11.34
N ALA A 15 10.13 53.92 11.25
CA ALA A 15 9.84 54.74 10.08
C ALA A 15 10.79 55.96 10.04
N MET A 16 11.63 56.06 9.01
CA MET A 16 12.31 57.31 8.65
C MET A 16 11.64 57.87 7.40
N GLY A 17 11.11 59.08 7.53
CA GLY A 17 10.48 59.81 6.47
C GLY A 17 11.52 60.41 5.49
N TYR A 18 11.21 60.33 4.18
CA TYR A 18 11.86 61.09 3.13
C TYR A 18 10.82 61.75 2.22
N ALA A 19 11.09 63.02 1.89
CA ALA A 19 10.23 63.87 1.07
C ALA A 19 10.14 63.41 -0.41
N PRO A 20 9.07 63.76 -1.15
CA PRO A 20 8.83 63.25 -2.49
C PRO A 20 9.61 64.05 -3.54
N SER A 21 10.45 63.39 -4.34
CA SER A 21 10.87 63.87 -5.65
C SER A 21 9.94 63.26 -6.70
N ALA A 22 9.29 64.14 -7.49
CA ALA A 22 8.43 63.74 -8.59
C ALA A 22 9.27 63.15 -9.73
N GLY A 23 9.41 61.83 -9.74
CA GLY A 23 9.92 61.04 -10.85
C GLY A 23 8.76 60.22 -11.42
N ALA A 24 8.48 60.39 -12.71
CA ALA A 24 7.49 59.58 -13.44
C ALA A 24 7.88 58.12 -13.41
N THR A 25 7.27 57.33 -12.52
CA THR A 25 7.49 55.90 -12.43
C THR A 25 6.61 55.22 -13.48
N THR A 26 7.23 54.78 -14.54
CA THR A 26 6.60 53.85 -15.50
C THR A 26 6.27 52.55 -14.75
N ILE A 27 4.99 52.38 -14.44
CA ILE A 27 4.52 51.13 -13.83
C ILE A 27 4.60 50.04 -14.90
N HIS A 28 5.69 49.27 -14.90
CA HIS A 28 5.71 47.99 -15.58
C HIS A 28 4.70 47.06 -14.86
N GLN A 29 3.47 46.99 -15.39
CA GLN A 29 2.54 45.96 -15.03
C GLN A 29 3.16 44.62 -15.42
N SER A 30 3.78 43.96 -14.44
CA SER A 30 4.18 42.56 -14.56
C SER A 30 2.90 41.73 -14.62
N THR A 31 2.45 41.41 -15.83
CA THR A 31 1.38 40.44 -16.04
C THR A 31 1.90 39.07 -15.54
N ALA A 32 1.69 38.80 -14.25
CA ALA A 32 1.91 37.50 -13.70
C ALA A 32 0.99 36.53 -14.47
N SER A 33 1.58 35.78 -15.39
CA SER A 33 0.91 34.71 -16.10
C SER A 33 0.40 33.72 -15.04
N VAL A 34 -0.90 33.74 -14.78
CA VAL A 34 -1.57 32.74 -13.95
C VAL A 34 -1.51 31.44 -14.72
N ALA A 35 -0.49 30.64 -14.44
CA ALA A 35 -0.39 29.31 -15.01
C ALA A 35 -1.68 28.55 -14.68
N ALA A 36 -2.45 28.23 -15.70
CA ALA A 36 -3.70 27.48 -15.56
C ALA A 36 -3.40 26.18 -14.81
N ARG A 37 -3.98 26.02 -13.64
CA ARG A 37 -3.81 24.84 -12.80
C ARG A 37 -4.48 23.66 -13.50
N VAL A 38 -3.69 22.84 -14.17
CA VAL A 38 -4.19 21.61 -14.81
C VAL A 38 -4.74 20.69 -13.72
N VAL A 39 -6.06 20.57 -13.66
CA VAL A 39 -6.72 19.63 -12.74
C VAL A 39 -6.53 18.22 -13.31
N PRO A 40 -5.84 17.31 -12.61
CA PRO A 40 -5.60 15.97 -13.12
C PRO A 40 -6.93 15.22 -13.28
N LYS A 41 -7.15 14.62 -14.46
CA LYS A 41 -8.29 13.77 -14.73
C LYS A 41 -8.15 12.45 -13.96
N ILE A 42 -9.18 12.09 -13.17
CA ILE A 42 -9.23 10.80 -12.46
C ILE A 42 -10.03 9.79 -13.30
N VAL A 43 -9.40 8.65 -13.57
CA VAL A 43 -10.03 7.53 -14.27
C VAL A 43 -10.21 6.37 -13.29
N LYS A 44 -11.42 5.83 -13.18
CA LYS A 44 -11.72 4.63 -12.38
C LYS A 44 -11.51 3.37 -13.21
N VAL A 45 -10.85 2.38 -12.64
CA VAL A 45 -10.54 1.08 -13.26
C VAL A 45 -10.98 -0.04 -12.34
N LYS A 46 -11.84 -0.93 -12.83
CA LYS A 46 -12.16 -2.18 -12.13
C LYS A 46 -10.96 -3.11 -12.24
N PHE A 47 -10.35 -3.44 -11.11
CA PHE A 47 -9.28 -4.43 -11.01
C PHE A 47 -9.84 -5.80 -10.64
N VAL A 48 -9.40 -6.83 -11.35
CA VAL A 48 -9.60 -8.24 -11.01
C VAL A 48 -8.30 -8.96 -11.29
N GLY A 49 -7.84 -9.77 -10.33
CA GLY A 49 -6.64 -10.60 -10.48
C GLY A 49 -6.81 -11.94 -9.79
N LYS A 50 -6.24 -13.00 -10.39
CA LYS A 50 -6.18 -14.36 -9.82
C LYS A 50 -4.77 -14.86 -9.93
N TYR A 51 -4.25 -15.39 -8.85
CA TYR A 51 -2.86 -15.86 -8.71
C TYR A 51 -2.80 -17.19 -8.00
N SER A 52 -1.82 -18.01 -8.36
CA SER A 52 -1.46 -19.24 -7.66
C SER A 52 0.06 -19.41 -7.67
N GLY A 53 0.58 -20.14 -6.70
CA GLY A 53 2.02 -20.32 -6.55
C GLY A 53 2.38 -20.95 -5.22
N THR A 54 3.47 -20.50 -4.63
CA THR A 54 4.01 -21.03 -3.37
C THR A 54 4.14 -19.96 -2.31
N ILE A 55 3.92 -20.36 -1.06
CA ILE A 55 4.15 -19.57 0.14
C ILE A 55 5.17 -20.29 1.01
N ALA A 56 6.29 -19.64 1.31
CA ALA A 56 7.28 -20.11 2.27
C ALA A 56 7.02 -19.48 3.63
N MET A 57 6.92 -20.30 4.67
CA MET A 57 6.56 -19.90 6.02
C MET A 57 7.63 -20.31 7.01
N LEU A 58 7.82 -19.48 8.04
CA LEU A 58 8.65 -19.75 9.21
C LEU A 58 7.80 -19.57 10.45
N TRP A 59 7.73 -20.58 11.28
CA TRP A 59 6.99 -20.60 12.54
C TRP A 59 7.88 -20.14 13.71
N SER A 60 7.30 -19.40 14.62
CA SER A 60 7.91 -19.00 15.88
C SER A 60 6.96 -19.29 17.05
N SER A 61 7.40 -19.13 18.27
CA SER A 61 6.55 -19.25 19.46
C SER A 61 5.41 -18.22 19.53
N THR A 62 5.50 -17.12 18.77
CA THR A 62 4.54 -16.01 18.80
C THR A 62 3.73 -15.84 17.51
N GLY A 63 4.01 -16.63 16.48
CA GLY A 63 3.29 -16.50 15.22
C GLY A 63 4.00 -17.11 14.02
N VAL A 64 3.45 -16.83 12.85
CA VAL A 64 3.95 -17.28 11.56
C VAL A 64 4.37 -16.09 10.70
N LYS A 65 5.49 -16.21 10.01
CA LYS A 65 5.99 -15.26 9.02
C LYS A 65 6.01 -15.92 7.64
N ALA A 66 5.23 -15.40 6.70
CA ALA A 66 5.40 -15.72 5.29
C ALA A 66 6.64 -14.96 4.78
N THR A 67 7.76 -15.69 4.67
CA THR A 67 9.06 -15.14 4.27
C THR A 67 9.12 -14.84 2.79
N ALA A 68 8.39 -15.64 1.98
CA ALA A 68 8.22 -15.42 0.57
C ALA A 68 6.85 -15.92 0.11
N VAL A 69 6.13 -15.11 -0.64
CA VAL A 69 4.95 -15.50 -1.42
C VAL A 69 5.30 -15.23 -2.88
N THR A 70 5.30 -16.25 -3.72
CA THR A 70 5.63 -16.14 -5.13
C THR A 70 4.61 -16.87 -5.97
N GLY A 71 4.06 -16.19 -6.98
CA GLY A 71 3.03 -16.80 -7.81
C GLY A 71 2.92 -16.15 -9.18
N THR A 72 2.17 -16.82 -10.03
CA THR A 72 1.81 -16.35 -11.37
C THR A 72 0.30 -16.32 -11.51
N GLY A 73 -0.17 -15.51 -12.43
CA GLY A 73 -1.60 -15.35 -12.65
C GLY A 73 -1.92 -14.29 -13.68
N THR A 74 -3.11 -13.75 -13.59
CA THR A 74 -3.57 -12.67 -14.48
C THR A 74 -4.15 -11.52 -13.65
N GLY A 75 -4.02 -10.31 -14.19
CA GLY A 75 -4.60 -9.12 -13.58
C GLY A 75 -4.99 -8.08 -14.62
N THR A 76 -6.00 -7.28 -14.31
CA THR A 76 -6.44 -6.17 -15.18
C THR A 76 -5.23 -5.29 -15.53
N TYR A 77 -5.02 -4.99 -16.81
CA TYR A 77 -3.88 -4.26 -17.38
C TYR A 77 -2.48 -4.86 -17.13
N LEU A 78 -2.37 -5.90 -16.31
CA LEU A 78 -1.12 -6.62 -16.08
C LEU A 78 -1.01 -7.83 -17.04
N GLY A 79 -2.15 -8.32 -17.56
CA GLY A 79 -2.18 -9.55 -18.33
C GLY A 79 -1.61 -10.73 -17.53
N ALA A 80 -0.83 -11.58 -18.17
CA ALA A 80 0.00 -12.56 -17.48
C ALA A 80 1.01 -11.84 -16.58
N SER A 81 1.00 -12.16 -15.29
CA SER A 81 1.71 -11.38 -14.29
C SER A 81 2.23 -12.24 -13.15
N LYS A 82 3.23 -11.71 -12.43
CA LYS A 82 3.83 -12.31 -11.25
C LYS A 82 3.35 -11.60 -10.00
N LEU A 83 3.08 -12.38 -8.96
CA LEU A 83 2.86 -11.92 -7.59
C LEU A 83 4.10 -12.24 -6.77
N SER A 84 4.57 -11.29 -5.99
CA SER A 84 5.55 -11.52 -4.92
C SER A 84 5.13 -10.79 -3.66
N GLY A 85 5.48 -11.30 -2.48
CA GLY A 85 5.11 -10.65 -1.22
C GLY A 85 5.68 -11.34 0.01
N THR A 86 5.39 -10.71 1.15
CA THR A 86 5.70 -11.23 2.49
C THR A 86 4.55 -10.87 3.43
N GLY A 87 4.44 -11.57 4.54
CA GLY A 87 3.40 -11.30 5.52
C GLY A 87 3.70 -11.91 6.88
N SER A 88 2.84 -11.61 7.86
CA SER A 88 2.89 -12.23 9.18
C SER A 88 1.52 -12.20 9.84
N ALA A 89 1.30 -13.18 10.70
CA ALA A 89 0.15 -13.24 11.59
C ALA A 89 0.59 -13.82 12.95
N PRO A 90 0.01 -13.40 14.08
CA PRO A 90 0.05 -14.20 15.29
C PRO A 90 -0.51 -15.59 15.00
N ALA A 91 -0.18 -16.57 15.84
CA ALA A 91 -0.75 -17.92 15.77
C ALA A 91 -1.40 -18.25 17.12
N SER A 92 -2.25 -17.35 17.60
CA SER A 92 -2.85 -17.40 18.93
C SER A 92 -4.31 -17.83 18.91
N ASN A 93 -4.99 -17.67 17.78
CA ASN A 93 -6.41 -17.97 17.60
C ASN A 93 -6.68 -18.69 16.30
N THR A 94 -7.90 -19.21 16.16
CA THR A 94 -8.36 -19.81 14.87
C THR A 94 -8.37 -18.77 13.74
N CYS A 95 -8.64 -17.51 14.04
CA CYS A 95 -8.55 -16.39 13.11
C CYS A 95 -7.67 -15.30 13.71
N ASP A 96 -6.55 -15.02 13.07
CA ASP A 96 -5.60 -14.02 13.51
C ASP A 96 -5.47 -12.86 12.53
N PRO A 97 -5.16 -11.65 13.01
CA PRO A 97 -4.95 -10.50 12.16
C PRO A 97 -3.72 -10.72 11.25
N LEU A 98 -3.86 -10.35 9.97
CA LEU A 98 -2.84 -10.53 8.95
C LEU A 98 -2.26 -9.18 8.54
N THR A 99 -0.93 -9.11 8.46
CA THR A 99 -0.20 -7.97 7.89
C THR A 99 0.70 -8.44 6.74
N GLY A 100 1.08 -7.52 5.84
CA GLY A 100 1.98 -7.88 4.75
C GLY A 100 2.09 -6.85 3.66
N THR A 101 2.98 -7.14 2.71
CA THR A 101 3.19 -6.36 1.50
C THR A 101 3.23 -7.29 0.29
N GLY A 102 2.84 -6.75 -0.86
CA GLY A 102 2.85 -7.50 -2.11
C GLY A 102 3.16 -6.62 -3.31
N THR A 103 3.63 -7.24 -4.36
CA THR A 103 3.90 -6.60 -5.64
C THR A 103 3.34 -7.47 -6.76
N LEU A 104 2.61 -6.84 -7.68
CA LEU A 104 2.13 -7.44 -8.92
C LEU A 104 2.87 -6.81 -10.09
N ILE A 105 3.43 -7.64 -10.99
CA ILE A 105 4.21 -7.17 -12.15
C ILE A 105 3.77 -7.90 -13.40
N GLY A 106 3.40 -7.17 -14.46
CA GLY A 106 3.06 -7.74 -15.76
C GLY A 106 2.83 -6.65 -16.81
N ALA A 107 3.00 -6.98 -18.08
CA ALA A 107 2.80 -6.10 -19.25
C ALA A 107 3.39 -4.69 -19.06
N GLY A 108 4.65 -4.60 -18.57
CA GLY A 108 5.35 -3.33 -18.32
C GLY A 108 4.75 -2.46 -17.21
N SER A 109 3.85 -3.00 -16.42
CA SER A 109 3.15 -2.31 -15.32
C SER A 109 3.41 -3.01 -13.99
N LYS A 110 3.39 -2.22 -12.90
CA LYS A 110 3.61 -2.72 -11.53
C LYS A 110 2.59 -2.09 -10.59
N LEU A 111 2.14 -2.87 -9.59
CA LEU A 111 1.38 -2.41 -8.43
C LEU A 111 2.11 -2.84 -7.16
N VAL A 112 2.25 -1.93 -6.21
CA VAL A 112 2.75 -2.21 -4.86
C VAL A 112 1.61 -2.09 -3.88
N LEU A 113 1.42 -3.13 -3.06
CA LEU A 113 0.29 -3.32 -2.17
C LEU A 113 0.78 -3.44 -0.72
N LYS A 114 -0.01 -2.93 0.21
CA LYS A 114 0.18 -3.15 1.66
C LYS A 114 -1.15 -3.58 2.26
N ILE A 115 -1.16 -4.69 2.98
CA ILE A 115 -2.33 -5.12 3.75
C ILE A 115 -2.57 -4.09 4.85
N ILE A 116 -3.79 -3.56 4.90
CA ILE A 116 -4.18 -2.53 5.86
C ILE A 116 -5.09 -3.11 6.93
N ALA A 117 -4.97 -2.52 8.10
CA ALA A 117 -5.81 -2.71 9.28
C ALA A 117 -6.01 -4.19 9.70
N PRO A 118 -5.36 -4.63 10.77
CA PRO A 118 -5.51 -6.01 11.27
C PRO A 118 -6.97 -6.42 11.50
N ALA A 119 -7.86 -5.48 11.85
CA ALA A 119 -9.27 -5.74 12.06
C ALA A 119 -10.06 -6.19 10.82
N THR A 120 -9.58 -5.87 9.60
CA THR A 120 -10.26 -6.22 8.35
C THR A 120 -9.54 -7.29 7.54
N SER A 121 -8.33 -7.67 7.95
CA SER A 121 -7.50 -8.66 7.24
C SER A 121 -7.12 -9.78 8.19
N GLN A 122 -7.59 -10.98 7.90
CA GLN A 122 -7.48 -12.14 8.77
C GLN A 122 -6.99 -13.36 8.02
N ALA A 123 -6.25 -14.21 8.72
CA ALA A 123 -5.92 -15.58 8.36
C ALA A 123 -6.65 -16.51 9.33
N CYS A 124 -7.51 -17.38 8.81
CA CYS A 124 -8.34 -18.29 9.59
C CYS A 124 -8.00 -19.73 9.26
N ALA A 125 -7.54 -20.50 10.24
CA ALA A 125 -7.33 -21.94 10.12
C ALA A 125 -8.67 -22.69 10.21
N ALA A 126 -8.84 -23.75 9.43
CA ALA A 126 -10.04 -24.59 9.47
C ALA A 126 -10.10 -25.50 10.72
N GLY A 127 -8.95 -25.73 11.37
CA GLY A 127 -8.82 -26.55 12.57
C GLY A 127 -7.75 -26.03 13.52
N GLN A 128 -7.78 -26.49 14.76
CA GLN A 128 -6.83 -26.09 15.83
C GLN A 128 -5.44 -26.76 15.65
N ALA A 129 -5.37 -27.90 15.02
CA ALA A 129 -4.15 -28.66 14.84
C ALA A 129 -3.75 -28.75 13.36
N ALA A 130 -2.45 -28.78 13.10
CA ALA A 130 -1.92 -29.10 11.79
C ALA A 130 -1.94 -30.64 11.56
N PRO A 131 -2.11 -31.13 10.31
CA PRO A 131 -2.27 -30.33 9.10
C PRO A 131 -3.67 -29.71 8.97
N THR A 132 -3.73 -28.47 8.49
CA THR A 132 -5.00 -27.79 8.29
C THR A 132 -4.93 -26.79 7.11
N SER A 133 -6.08 -26.44 6.56
CA SER A 133 -6.17 -25.37 5.57
C SER A 133 -6.36 -24.02 6.24
N VAL A 134 -5.78 -22.98 5.63
CA VAL A 134 -5.92 -21.59 6.08
C VAL A 134 -6.58 -20.78 4.96
N SER A 135 -7.65 -20.09 5.32
CA SER A 135 -8.28 -19.09 4.45
C SER A 135 -7.82 -17.69 4.87
N VAL A 136 -7.50 -16.86 3.89
CA VAL A 136 -7.14 -15.46 4.11
C VAL A 136 -8.13 -14.55 3.42
N LYS A 137 -8.50 -13.45 4.07
CA LYS A 137 -9.35 -12.41 3.52
C LYS A 137 -8.94 -11.06 4.07
N GLY A 138 -9.14 -10.01 3.29
CA GLY A 138 -8.84 -8.67 3.79
C GLY A 138 -8.81 -7.62 2.70
N THR A 139 -8.17 -6.52 3.04
CA THR A 139 -8.00 -5.37 2.17
C THR A 139 -6.53 -4.96 2.07
N ALA A 140 -6.12 -4.58 0.86
CA ALA A 140 -4.78 -4.10 0.57
C ALA A 140 -4.86 -2.71 -0.07
N LYS A 141 -4.17 -1.74 0.51
CA LYS A 141 -3.99 -0.40 -0.05
C LYS A 141 -2.96 -0.45 -1.16
N VAL A 142 -3.24 0.19 -2.28
CA VAL A 142 -2.25 0.44 -3.32
C VAL A 142 -1.36 1.59 -2.87
N LEU A 143 -0.06 1.33 -2.71
CA LEU A 143 0.94 2.31 -2.32
C LEU A 143 1.49 3.08 -3.52
N SER A 144 1.73 2.36 -4.61
CA SER A 144 2.26 2.94 -5.85
C SER A 144 2.00 2.04 -7.04
N GLY A 145 2.18 2.59 -8.24
CA GLY A 145 2.10 1.84 -9.49
C GLY A 145 2.94 2.49 -10.59
N THR A 146 3.32 1.68 -11.57
CA THR A 146 4.04 2.11 -12.77
C THR A 146 3.32 1.67 -14.05
N GLY A 147 3.79 2.13 -15.21
CA GLY A 147 3.16 1.81 -16.50
C GLY A 147 1.72 2.33 -16.56
N LYS A 148 0.79 1.48 -16.90
CA LYS A 148 -0.66 1.80 -16.96
C LYS A 148 -1.25 2.17 -15.58
N TYR A 149 -0.53 1.88 -14.50
CA TYR A 149 -0.90 2.20 -13.12
C TYR A 149 -0.14 3.41 -12.53
N LYS A 150 0.59 4.19 -13.34
CA LYS A 150 1.21 5.43 -12.86
C LYS A 150 0.15 6.37 -12.27
N GLY A 151 0.38 6.86 -11.04
CA GLY A 151 -0.57 7.73 -10.33
C GLY A 151 -1.80 7.02 -9.75
N VAL A 152 -1.75 5.68 -9.62
CA VAL A 152 -2.83 4.87 -9.06
C VAL A 152 -2.95 5.06 -7.55
N PHE A 153 -4.19 5.00 -7.06
CA PHE A 153 -4.52 4.92 -5.65
C PHE A 153 -5.84 4.14 -5.46
N GLY A 154 -6.06 3.64 -4.27
CA GLY A 154 -7.27 2.88 -3.93
C GLY A 154 -6.98 1.68 -3.06
N VAL A 155 -7.99 0.84 -2.90
CA VAL A 155 -7.96 -0.35 -2.06
C VAL A 155 -8.50 -1.54 -2.85
N LEU A 156 -7.84 -2.69 -2.73
CA LEU A 156 -8.29 -3.96 -3.26
C LEU A 156 -8.73 -4.88 -2.11
N LYS A 157 -9.82 -5.58 -2.29
CA LYS A 157 -10.16 -6.76 -1.47
C LYS A 157 -9.34 -7.94 -1.96
N PHE A 158 -8.89 -8.77 -1.05
CA PHE A 158 -8.26 -10.04 -1.39
C PHE A 158 -8.88 -11.19 -0.62
N THR A 159 -8.86 -12.36 -1.23
CA THR A 159 -9.15 -13.66 -0.63
C THR A 159 -8.09 -14.64 -1.11
N GLY A 160 -7.83 -15.67 -0.33
CA GLY A 160 -6.88 -16.71 -0.72
C GLY A 160 -6.94 -17.89 0.24
N SER A 161 -6.18 -18.93 -0.10
CA SER A 161 -6.04 -20.12 0.73
C SER A 161 -4.68 -20.79 0.53
N PHE A 162 -4.21 -21.43 1.57
CA PHE A 162 -3.03 -22.29 1.57
C PHE A 162 -3.20 -23.37 2.67
N SER A 163 -2.33 -24.35 2.71
CA SER A 163 -2.31 -25.37 3.77
C SER A 163 -1.10 -25.16 4.68
N ILE A 164 -1.20 -25.62 5.91
CA ILE A 164 -0.09 -25.72 6.86
C ILE A 164 0.04 -27.17 7.34
N LYS A 165 1.27 -27.65 7.45
CA LYS A 165 1.59 -29.03 7.83
C LYS A 165 2.11 -29.15 9.25
N SER A 166 2.70 -28.06 9.77
CA SER A 166 3.24 -27.99 11.11
C SER A 166 3.07 -26.59 11.68
N THR A 167 2.87 -26.48 12.99
CA THR A 167 2.87 -25.22 13.75
C THR A 167 3.99 -25.18 14.79
N THR A 168 4.93 -26.13 14.72
CA THR A 168 6.05 -26.21 15.67
C THR A 168 6.97 -25.02 15.51
N ALA A 169 7.26 -24.32 16.59
CA ALA A 169 8.19 -23.19 16.60
C ALA A 169 9.57 -23.62 16.07
N GLY A 170 10.15 -22.80 15.18
CA GLY A 170 11.40 -23.07 14.47
C GLY A 170 11.23 -23.87 13.20
N SER A 171 10.04 -24.46 12.91
CA SER A 171 9.81 -25.16 11.65
C SER A 171 9.64 -24.18 10.49
N SER A 172 10.06 -24.62 9.30
CA SER A 172 9.81 -23.92 8.04
C SER A 172 9.11 -24.87 7.07
N GLU A 173 8.22 -24.31 6.26
CA GLU A 173 7.50 -25.08 5.23
C GLU A 173 7.23 -24.23 4.00
N THR A 174 7.00 -24.92 2.88
CA THR A 174 6.58 -24.30 1.63
C THR A 174 5.37 -25.04 1.11
N ASP A 175 4.28 -24.31 0.86
CA ASP A 175 3.02 -24.85 0.40
C ASP A 175 2.45 -24.08 -0.78
N ALA A 176 1.54 -24.74 -1.50
CA ALA A 176 0.80 -24.11 -2.57
C ALA A 176 -0.21 -23.08 -2.00
N PHE A 177 -0.38 -21.96 -2.70
CA PHE A 177 -1.45 -20.99 -2.38
C PHE A 177 -2.26 -20.63 -3.61
N SER A 178 -3.48 -20.15 -3.36
CA SER A 178 -4.30 -19.42 -4.32
C SER A 178 -4.73 -18.09 -3.75
N ALA A 179 -4.86 -17.07 -4.62
CA ALA A 179 -5.33 -15.75 -4.23
C ALA A 179 -6.15 -15.07 -5.34
N ALA A 180 -7.16 -14.33 -4.94
CA ALA A 180 -7.94 -13.46 -5.80
C ALA A 180 -7.95 -12.03 -5.23
N LEU A 181 -7.79 -11.05 -6.12
CA LEU A 181 -7.85 -9.63 -5.77
C LEU A 181 -8.92 -8.95 -6.62
N SER A 182 -9.68 -8.04 -6.02
CA SER A 182 -10.71 -7.28 -6.73
C SER A 182 -10.96 -5.91 -6.10
N GLY A 183 -11.38 -4.93 -6.90
CA GLY A 183 -11.74 -3.60 -6.42
C GLY A 183 -11.82 -2.58 -7.53
N VAL A 184 -12.03 -1.32 -7.15
CA VAL A 184 -12.00 -0.17 -8.06
C VAL A 184 -10.82 0.71 -7.69
N LEU A 185 -9.91 0.89 -8.63
CA LEU A 185 -8.75 1.77 -8.50
C LEU A 185 -9.00 3.10 -9.21
N SER A 186 -8.42 4.15 -8.70
CA SER A 186 -8.42 5.48 -9.32
C SER A 186 -7.02 5.79 -9.84
N ILE A 187 -6.92 6.31 -11.07
CA ILE A 187 -5.64 6.66 -11.71
C ILE A 187 -5.70 8.15 -12.06
N LYS A 188 -4.73 8.92 -11.58
CA LYS A 188 -4.52 10.32 -12.01
C LYS A 188 -3.82 10.32 -13.36
N LYS A 189 -4.42 10.99 -14.35
CA LYS A 189 -3.85 11.22 -15.68
C LYS A 189 -3.56 12.69 -15.90
#